data_ad2ebf1c05337dce5b90b4ea26fde17e
#
_entry.id   ad2ebf1c05337dce5b90b4ea26fde17e
#
_cell.length_a   1.000
_cell.length_b   1.000
_cell.length_c   1.000
_cell.angle_alpha   90.00
_cell.angle_beta   90.00
_cell.angle_gamma   90.00
#
_symmetry.space_group_name_H-M   'P 1'
#
loop_
_entity.id
_entity.type
_entity.pdbx_description
1 polymer ?
#
loop_
_entity_poly.entity_id
_entity_poly.type
_entity_poly.pdbx_seq_one_letter_code
_entity_poly.pdbx_strand_id
1 'polypeptide(L)'
;MEKELPEYLKFNDDGSADITLSRPASISGTKVSVLRMREPTVGDQEITAQMTGNDATREITAFANLCGLAPDDIRKLPLRDYGRLQRTYTVFLD
;
A
#
# COMPACT_ATOMS: atom_id res chain seq x y z
N MET A 1 -4.11 -22.08 12.35
CA MET A 1 -2.81 -22.12 11.64
C MET A 1 -2.35 -20.71 11.38
N GLU A 2 -1.15 -20.41 11.80
CA GLU A 2 -0.58 -19.09 11.59
C GLU A 2 -0.11 -18.92 10.16
N LYS A 3 -0.35 -17.74 9.61
CA LYS A 3 0.20 -17.38 8.32
C LYS A 3 1.59 -16.80 8.51
N GLU A 4 2.53 -17.29 7.74
CA GLU A 4 3.83 -16.64 7.70
C GLU A 4 3.73 -15.40 6.84
N LEU A 5 4.23 -14.28 7.39
CA LEU A 5 4.31 -13.03 6.66
C LEU A 5 5.67 -12.95 5.96
N PRO A 6 5.71 -12.35 4.76
CA PRO A 6 7.00 -12.06 4.13
C PRO A 6 7.87 -11.17 5.03
N GLU A 7 9.18 -11.30 4.91
CA GLU A 7 10.12 -10.51 5.72
C GLU A 7 9.95 -9.00 5.56
N TYR A 8 9.49 -8.56 4.40
CA TYR A 8 9.30 -7.12 4.15
C TYR A 8 8.06 -6.54 4.82
N LEU A 9 7.21 -7.37 5.43
CA LEU A 9 5.90 -6.95 5.92
C LEU A 9 5.82 -7.13 7.44
N LYS A 10 5.46 -6.06 8.13
CA LYS A 10 5.28 -6.07 9.58
C LYS A 10 3.99 -5.35 9.94
N PHE A 11 3.13 -5.99 10.72
CA PHE A 11 1.93 -5.35 11.24
C PHE A 11 2.23 -4.71 12.59
N ASN A 12 1.66 -3.53 12.79
CA ASN A 12 1.82 -2.75 14.02
C ASN A 12 0.61 -2.89 14.93
N ASP A 13 0.77 -2.51 16.20
CA ASP A 13 -0.31 -2.64 17.18
C ASP A 13 -1.54 -1.81 16.86
N ASP A 14 -1.38 -0.73 16.11
CA ASP A 14 -2.49 0.13 15.69
C ASP A 14 -3.24 -0.41 14.47
N GLY A 15 -2.85 -1.56 13.96
CA GLY A 15 -3.47 -2.17 12.80
C GLY A 15 -2.81 -1.81 11.47
N SER A 16 -1.90 -0.84 11.46
CA SER A 16 -1.19 -0.48 10.23
C SER A 16 -0.13 -1.52 9.88
N ALA A 17 0.35 -1.46 8.65
CA ALA A 17 1.42 -2.33 8.19
C ALA A 17 2.59 -1.52 7.68
N ASP A 18 3.80 -1.93 8.04
CA ASP A 18 5.03 -1.37 7.49
C ASP A 18 5.54 -2.29 6.39
N ILE A 19 5.80 -1.73 5.23
CA ILE A 19 6.22 -2.46 4.04
C ILE A 19 7.60 -1.96 3.64
N THR A 20 8.61 -2.81 3.77
CA THR A 20 9.97 -2.46 3.37
C THR A 20 10.07 -2.56 1.85
N LEU A 21 10.52 -1.50 1.21
CA LEU A 21 10.71 -1.46 -0.23
C LEU A 21 11.98 -2.23 -0.62
N SER A 22 12.01 -2.76 -1.84
CA SER A 22 13.19 -3.47 -2.35
C SER A 22 14.40 -2.55 -2.46
N ARG A 23 14.15 -1.26 -2.65
CA ARG A 23 15.16 -0.20 -2.62
C ARG A 23 14.49 1.11 -2.24
N PRO A 24 15.25 2.10 -1.71
CA PRO A 24 14.65 3.38 -1.34
C PRO A 24 14.00 4.08 -2.53
N ALA A 25 12.85 4.68 -2.29
CA ALA A 25 12.13 5.48 -3.29
C ALA A 25 12.21 6.94 -2.92
N SER A 26 12.25 7.81 -3.92
CA SER A 26 12.22 9.25 -3.70
C SER A 26 10.78 9.71 -3.65
N ILE A 27 10.35 10.19 -2.48
CA ILE A 27 8.98 10.67 -2.26
C ILE A 27 9.08 12.08 -1.70
N SER A 28 8.55 13.04 -2.44
CA SER A 28 8.63 14.46 -2.06
C SER A 28 10.04 14.91 -1.74
N GLY A 29 11.01 14.44 -2.53
CA GLY A 29 12.42 14.80 -2.37
C GLY A 29 13.16 14.07 -1.27
N THR A 30 12.51 13.14 -0.57
CA THR A 30 13.10 12.38 0.54
C THR A 30 13.19 10.90 0.16
N LYS A 31 14.32 10.28 0.47
CA LYS A 31 14.48 8.83 0.29
C LYS A 31 13.74 8.09 1.38
N VAL A 32 12.82 7.20 0.96
CA VAL A 32 11.97 6.43 1.86
C VAL A 32 12.19 4.96 1.61
N SER A 33 12.50 4.21 2.66
CA SER A 33 12.75 2.76 2.57
C SER A 33 11.57 1.93 3.04
N VAL A 34 10.66 2.51 3.81
CA VAL A 34 9.50 1.81 4.37
C VAL A 34 8.26 2.65 4.13
N LEU A 35 7.22 2.03 3.60
CA LEU A 35 5.90 2.66 3.48
C LEU A 35 4.99 2.11 4.57
N ARG A 36 4.16 2.97 5.15
CA ARG A 36 3.17 2.54 6.12
C ARG A 36 1.78 2.63 5.50
N MET A 37 1.09 1.49 5.48
CA MET A 37 -0.28 1.41 4.98
C MET A 37 -1.22 1.26 6.17
N ARG A 38 -2.15 2.20 6.33
CA ARG A 38 -3.14 2.07 7.40
C ARG A 38 -4.14 0.98 7.06
N GLU A 39 -4.81 0.45 8.06
CA GLU A 39 -5.79 -0.62 7.87
C GLU A 39 -6.96 -0.10 7.03
N PRO A 40 -7.33 -0.79 5.94
CA PRO A 40 -8.48 -0.38 5.13
C PRO A 40 -9.79 -0.54 5.90
N THR A 41 -10.73 0.36 5.63
CA THR A 41 -12.06 0.33 6.23
C THR A 41 -13.12 0.14 5.17
N VAL A 42 -14.35 -0.14 5.63
CA VAL A 42 -15.50 -0.20 4.73
C VAL A 42 -15.69 1.14 3.99
N GLY A 43 -15.45 2.25 4.67
CA GLY A 43 -15.53 3.57 4.04
C GLY A 43 -14.52 3.74 2.91
N ASP A 44 -13.32 3.18 3.05
CA ASP A 44 -12.32 3.20 1.98
C ASP A 44 -12.83 2.44 0.76
N GLN A 45 -13.50 1.32 0.97
CA GLN A 45 -14.08 0.53 -0.11
C GLN A 45 -15.16 1.31 -0.86
N GLU A 46 -16.00 2.04 -0.14
CA GLU A 46 -17.02 2.88 -0.77
C GLU A 46 -16.39 3.97 -1.65
N ILE A 47 -15.36 4.62 -1.14
CA ILE A 47 -14.65 5.66 -1.89
C ILE A 47 -14.05 5.08 -3.17
N THR A 48 -13.39 3.92 -3.06
CA THR A 48 -12.77 3.27 -4.20
C THR A 48 -13.83 2.91 -5.26
N ALA A 49 -14.99 2.42 -4.83
CA ALA A 49 -16.06 2.04 -5.75
C ALA A 49 -16.61 3.21 -6.55
N GLN A 50 -16.50 4.43 -6.02
CA GLN A 50 -17.00 5.64 -6.66
C GLN A 50 -15.95 6.33 -7.55
N MET A 51 -14.70 5.87 -7.52
CA MET A 51 -13.64 6.46 -8.32
C MET A 51 -13.83 6.19 -9.80
N THR A 52 -13.46 7.19 -10.63
CA THR A 52 -13.42 7.02 -12.08
C THR A 52 -12.10 6.36 -12.49
N GLY A 53 -12.07 5.87 -13.73
CA GLY A 53 -10.88 5.23 -14.28
C GLY A 53 -11.00 3.72 -14.31
N ASN A 54 -9.93 3.06 -14.77
CA ASN A 54 -9.90 1.60 -14.80
C ASN A 54 -9.48 1.02 -13.44
N ASP A 55 -9.49 -0.31 -13.36
CA ASP A 55 -9.17 -1.00 -12.10
C ASP A 55 -7.76 -0.66 -11.58
N ALA A 56 -6.78 -0.58 -12.49
CA ALA A 56 -5.42 -0.24 -12.11
C ALA A 56 -5.34 1.16 -11.51
N THR A 57 -5.98 2.14 -12.14
CA THR A 57 -5.99 3.52 -11.64
C THR A 57 -6.66 3.59 -10.27
N ARG A 58 -7.78 2.91 -10.10
CA ARG A 58 -8.49 2.88 -8.81
C ARG A 58 -7.65 2.24 -7.71
N GLU A 59 -6.95 1.15 -8.03
CA GLU A 59 -6.10 0.48 -7.05
C GLU A 59 -4.92 1.38 -6.65
N ILE A 60 -4.27 2.03 -7.61
CA ILE A 60 -3.17 2.96 -7.34
C ILE A 60 -3.64 4.09 -6.42
N THR A 61 -4.78 4.68 -6.71
CA THR A 61 -5.33 5.76 -5.89
C THR A 61 -5.69 5.27 -4.49
N ALA A 62 -6.27 4.07 -4.39
CA ALA A 62 -6.60 3.48 -3.08
C ALA A 62 -5.35 3.27 -2.24
N PHE A 63 -4.30 2.70 -2.82
CA PHE A 63 -3.04 2.47 -2.09
C PHE A 63 -2.39 3.79 -1.69
N ALA A 64 -2.43 4.79 -2.56
CA ALA A 64 -1.90 6.12 -2.23
C ALA A 64 -2.62 6.70 -1.02
N ASN A 65 -3.95 6.60 -0.98
CA ASN A 65 -4.74 7.07 0.16
C ASN A 65 -4.36 6.33 1.44
N LEU A 66 -4.21 5.01 1.37
CA LEU A 66 -3.88 4.21 2.54
C LEU A 66 -2.47 4.49 3.05
N CYS A 67 -1.55 4.84 2.17
CA CYS A 67 -0.16 5.13 2.54
C CYS A 67 0.11 6.62 2.76
N GLY A 68 -0.88 7.49 2.57
CA GLY A 68 -0.69 8.93 2.72
C GLY A 68 0.21 9.53 1.65
N LEU A 69 0.14 9.00 0.42
CA LEU A 69 0.96 9.43 -0.70
C LEU A 69 0.09 9.94 -1.84
N ALA A 70 0.74 10.60 -2.82
CA ALA A 70 0.07 10.94 -4.06
C ALA A 70 0.06 9.72 -4.99
N PRO A 71 -0.95 9.57 -5.87
CA PRO A 71 -0.96 8.44 -6.82
C PRO A 71 0.32 8.34 -7.66
N ASP A 72 0.92 9.48 -8.04
CA ASP A 72 2.15 9.47 -8.82
C ASP A 72 3.34 8.88 -8.05
N ASP A 73 3.34 8.99 -6.72
CA ASP A 73 4.38 8.36 -5.92
C ASP A 73 4.30 6.83 -6.05
N ILE A 74 3.09 6.29 -6.07
CA ILE A 74 2.89 4.85 -6.27
C ILE A 74 3.32 4.43 -7.68
N ARG A 75 3.00 5.25 -8.70
CA ARG A 75 3.35 4.95 -10.10
C ARG A 75 4.85 4.87 -10.34
N LYS A 76 5.63 5.56 -9.53
CA LYS A 76 7.10 5.56 -9.66
C LYS A 76 7.77 4.35 -9.02
N LEU A 77 7.04 3.57 -8.23
CA LEU A 77 7.62 2.41 -7.57
C LEU A 77 7.93 1.31 -8.59
N PRO A 78 9.01 0.54 -8.35
CA PRO A 78 9.22 -0.67 -9.14
C PRO A 78 8.02 -1.61 -9.00
N LEU A 79 7.73 -2.36 -10.06
CA LEU A 79 6.58 -3.25 -10.06
C LEU A 79 6.62 -4.25 -8.91
N ARG A 80 7.83 -4.72 -8.52
CA ARG A 80 7.94 -5.64 -7.38
C ARG A 80 7.48 -4.99 -6.08
N ASP A 81 7.73 -3.70 -5.90
CA ASP A 81 7.29 -2.99 -4.69
C ASP A 81 5.77 -2.76 -4.73
N TYR A 82 5.23 -2.48 -5.91
CA TYR A 82 3.78 -2.42 -6.07
C TYR A 82 3.15 -3.77 -5.69
N GLY A 83 3.78 -4.88 -6.10
CA GLY A 83 3.32 -6.22 -5.72
C GLY A 83 3.35 -6.42 -4.20
N ARG A 84 4.31 -5.82 -3.50
CA ARG A 84 4.34 -5.87 -2.04
C ARG A 84 3.15 -5.14 -1.41
N LEU A 85 2.74 -4.01 -2.00
CA LEU A 85 1.52 -3.31 -1.56
C LEU A 85 0.29 -4.17 -1.79
N GLN A 86 0.19 -4.81 -2.95
CA GLN A 86 -0.93 -5.70 -3.26
C GLN A 86 -1.01 -6.87 -2.29
N ARG A 87 0.15 -7.48 -1.97
CA ARG A 87 0.19 -8.58 -1.01
C ARG A 87 -0.27 -8.12 0.37
N THR A 88 0.19 -6.94 0.80
CA THR A 88 -0.18 -6.37 2.09
C THR A 88 -1.70 -6.16 2.16
N TYR A 89 -2.28 -5.60 1.11
CA TYR A 89 -3.72 -5.38 1.05
C TYR A 89 -4.48 -6.69 1.17
N THR A 90 -4.01 -7.73 0.48
CA THR A 90 -4.62 -9.07 0.55
C THR A 90 -4.60 -9.61 1.97
N VAL A 91 -3.48 -9.42 2.70
CA VAL A 91 -3.38 -9.89 4.09
C VAL A 91 -4.36 -9.14 4.99
N PHE A 92 -4.57 -7.84 4.77
CA PHE A 92 -5.55 -7.07 5.54
C PHE A 92 -6.97 -7.64 5.41
N LEU A 93 -7.28 -8.26 4.28
CA LEU A 93 -8.63 -8.77 4.01
C LEU A 93 -8.87 -10.17 4.58
N ASP A 94 -7.87 -10.78 5.15
CA ASP A 94 -7.98 -12.14 5.72
C ASP A 94 -8.67 -12.18 7.08
#